data_3968ef24c7a7933100e3b7a7c1d7c32b
#
_entry.id   3968ef24c7a7933100e3b7a7c1d7c32b
#
_cell.length_a   1.000
_cell.length_b   1.000
_cell.length_c   1.000
_cell.angle_alpha   90.00
_cell.angle_beta   90.00
_cell.angle_gamma   90.00
#
_symmetry.space_group_name_H-M   'P 1'
#
loop_
_entity.id
_entity.type
_entity.pdbx_description
1 polymer ?
#
loop_
_entity_poly.entity_id
_entity_poly.type
_entity_poly.pdbx_seq_one_letter_code
_entity_poly.pdbx_strand_id
1 'polypeptide(L)'
;MNLSETLELLRTKEKQSGSLLESALSLKRYRKWSNLPVLHGSDAFYLPAVNYKARIKWGREFIRKLYHFFNLADDDDGPIKPIFLVTLAEKSALTTDQARPINLSRIKRKLTAGMVGLSYIGMIEPGYYNIIFDQAGEKQNNVVSWHGHFLVWGISHKQLDRHLRKIKPRFTPITRGLCAVHKKEIPPDQFGYKLWYIAKSPRKEYSIGRRLNCDERTGNARFKQNSRNMRPGHRVRLFDLMREMYLDQLAMAGGEGRKLLSQIKYEALSDYRCKNGWHDRRP
;
A
#
# COMPACT_ATOMS: atom_id res chain seq x y z
N MET A 1 15.39 13.44 -0.07
CA MET A 1 14.43 13.96 -1.07
C MET A 1 13.59 15.03 -0.40
N ASN A 2 13.57 16.23 -0.97
CA ASN A 2 12.69 17.31 -0.54
C ASN A 2 11.24 17.13 -1.02
N LEU A 3 10.33 18.03 -0.63
CA LEU A 3 8.91 17.95 -0.99
C LEU A 3 8.70 17.97 -2.51
N SER A 4 9.35 18.91 -3.22
CA SER A 4 9.20 19.07 -4.68
C SER A 4 9.63 17.83 -5.43
N GLU A 5 10.80 17.28 -5.10
CA GLU A 5 11.33 16.04 -5.68
C GLU A 5 10.41 14.84 -5.43
N THR A 6 9.82 14.77 -4.23
CA THR A 6 8.90 13.70 -3.86
C THR A 6 7.60 13.76 -4.67
N LEU A 7 7.07 14.96 -4.87
CA LEU A 7 5.86 15.18 -5.67
C LEU A 7 6.10 14.91 -7.17
N GLU A 8 7.26 15.28 -7.70
CA GLU A 8 7.60 14.98 -9.08
C GLU A 8 7.83 13.48 -9.29
N LEU A 9 8.46 12.79 -8.34
CA LEU A 9 8.58 11.34 -8.36
C LEU A 9 7.20 10.67 -8.38
N LEU A 10 6.27 11.12 -7.53
CA LEU A 10 4.89 10.62 -7.52
C LEU A 10 4.25 10.77 -8.90
N ARG A 11 4.27 12.01 -9.44
CA ARG A 11 3.66 12.34 -10.73
C ARG A 11 4.20 11.49 -11.87
N THR A 12 5.52 11.41 -11.99
CA THR A 12 6.20 10.66 -13.05
C THR A 12 5.88 9.17 -12.95
N LYS A 13 5.97 8.61 -11.75
CA LYS A 13 5.75 7.18 -11.54
C LYS A 13 4.29 6.77 -11.73
N GLU A 14 3.33 7.57 -11.29
CA GLU A 14 1.91 7.26 -11.48
C GLU A 14 1.49 7.40 -12.96
N LYS A 15 1.97 8.43 -13.69
CA LYS A 15 1.78 8.52 -15.14
C LYS A 15 2.33 7.28 -15.86
N GLN A 16 3.55 6.86 -15.54
CA GLN A 16 4.15 5.65 -16.12
C GLN A 16 3.32 4.40 -15.80
N SER A 17 2.79 4.28 -14.57
CA SER A 17 1.92 3.16 -14.20
C SER A 17 0.60 3.16 -14.98
N GLY A 18 0.00 4.34 -15.18
CA GLY A 18 -1.20 4.52 -16.00
C GLY A 18 -0.98 4.10 -17.44
N SER A 19 0.06 4.61 -18.10
CA SER A 19 0.39 4.26 -19.49
C SER A 19 0.64 2.77 -19.67
N LEU A 20 1.31 2.11 -18.72
CA LEU A 20 1.52 0.67 -18.76
C LEU A 20 0.21 -0.13 -18.61
N LEU A 21 -0.77 0.38 -17.85
CA LEU A 21 -2.08 -0.25 -17.74
C LEU A 21 -2.90 -0.03 -19.02
N GLU A 22 -2.93 1.19 -19.55
CA GLU A 22 -3.60 1.52 -20.81
C GLU A 22 -3.06 0.67 -21.97
N SER A 23 -1.73 0.56 -22.09
CA SER A 23 -1.08 -0.31 -23.08
C SER A 23 -1.46 -1.78 -22.90
N ALA A 24 -1.60 -2.25 -21.65
CA ALA A 24 -2.04 -3.62 -21.40
C ALA A 24 -3.50 -3.84 -21.82
N LEU A 25 -4.38 -2.88 -21.53
CA LEU A 25 -5.81 -2.94 -21.88
C LEU A 25 -6.07 -2.85 -23.38
N SER A 26 -5.18 -2.21 -24.17
CA SER A 26 -5.30 -2.16 -25.62
C SER A 26 -5.08 -3.51 -26.31
N LEU A 27 -4.44 -4.47 -25.65
CA LEU A 27 -4.24 -5.79 -26.19
C LEU A 27 -5.57 -6.54 -26.34
N LYS A 28 -5.82 -7.16 -27.54
CA LYS A 28 -7.06 -7.87 -27.88
C LYS A 28 -7.54 -8.84 -26.77
N ARG A 29 -6.61 -9.58 -26.17
CA ARG A 29 -6.89 -10.57 -25.11
C ARG A 29 -7.40 -9.97 -23.80
N TYR A 30 -7.23 -8.65 -23.59
CA TYR A 30 -7.68 -7.96 -22.38
C TYR A 30 -8.83 -6.98 -22.64
N ARG A 31 -9.43 -6.98 -23.83
CA ARG A 31 -10.52 -6.07 -24.23
C ARG A 31 -11.73 -6.14 -23.30
N LYS A 32 -12.00 -7.29 -22.68
CA LYS A 32 -13.11 -7.45 -21.69
C LYS A 32 -12.97 -6.57 -20.43
N TRP A 33 -11.78 -5.99 -20.19
CA TRP A 33 -11.52 -5.06 -19.08
C TRP A 33 -11.38 -3.61 -19.53
N SER A 34 -11.74 -3.28 -20.78
CA SER A 34 -11.60 -1.92 -21.34
C SER A 34 -12.47 -0.86 -20.64
N ASN A 35 -13.48 -1.28 -19.89
CA ASN A 35 -14.35 -0.41 -19.09
C ASN A 35 -13.88 -0.16 -17.66
N LEU A 36 -12.59 -0.50 -17.34
CA LEU A 36 -12.02 -0.06 -16.08
C LEU A 36 -11.97 1.48 -16.01
N PRO A 37 -12.30 2.12 -14.86
CA PRO A 37 -12.35 3.58 -14.71
C PRO A 37 -10.95 4.24 -14.70
N VAL A 38 -10.03 3.66 -15.46
CA VAL A 38 -8.63 4.12 -15.62
C VAL A 38 -8.53 5.24 -16.63
N LEU A 39 -9.39 5.17 -17.66
CA LEU A 39 -9.23 5.94 -18.90
C LEU A 39 -9.94 7.30 -18.87
N HIS A 40 -10.86 7.52 -17.92
CA HIS A 40 -11.65 8.75 -17.87
C HIS A 40 -11.07 9.75 -16.87
N GLY A 41 -10.62 10.90 -17.38
CA GLY A 41 -10.04 11.97 -16.55
C GLY A 41 -11.02 12.54 -15.52
N SER A 42 -12.33 12.52 -15.83
CA SER A 42 -13.42 12.92 -14.95
C SER A 42 -13.54 12.05 -13.69
N ASP A 43 -13.15 10.77 -13.76
CA ASP A 43 -13.27 9.84 -12.65
C ASP A 43 -12.26 10.09 -11.53
N ALA A 44 -11.21 10.89 -11.78
CA ALA A 44 -10.21 11.24 -10.77
C ALA A 44 -10.82 11.95 -9.55
N PHE A 45 -11.98 12.59 -9.67
CA PHE A 45 -12.65 13.29 -8.57
C PHE A 45 -13.13 12.35 -7.46
N TYR A 46 -13.49 11.11 -7.80
CA TYR A 46 -13.97 10.11 -6.85
C TYR A 46 -12.84 9.33 -6.15
N LEU A 47 -11.60 9.59 -6.56
CA LEU A 47 -10.39 8.90 -6.08
C LEU A 47 -10.38 7.38 -6.34
N PRO A 48 -10.79 6.86 -7.52
CA PRO A 48 -10.73 5.43 -7.78
C PRO A 48 -9.28 4.94 -7.67
N ALA A 49 -9.10 3.81 -6.99
CA ALA A 49 -7.75 3.28 -6.73
C ALA A 49 -7.00 2.82 -7.98
N VAL A 50 -7.70 2.62 -9.08
CA VAL A 50 -7.14 2.22 -10.38
C VAL A 50 -6.75 3.39 -11.28
N ASN A 51 -7.22 4.60 -10.99
CA ASN A 51 -7.00 5.79 -11.80
C ASN A 51 -5.71 6.50 -11.39
N TYR A 52 -4.76 6.68 -12.31
CA TYR A 52 -3.46 7.29 -11.99
C TYR A 52 -3.57 8.78 -11.64
N LYS A 53 -4.53 9.53 -12.23
CA LYS A 53 -4.77 10.95 -11.88
C LYS A 53 -5.33 11.09 -10.47
N ALA A 54 -6.24 10.18 -10.08
CA ALA A 54 -6.73 10.10 -8.71
C ALA A 54 -5.59 9.78 -7.72
N ARG A 55 -4.67 8.90 -8.08
CA ARG A 55 -3.49 8.58 -7.27
C ARG A 55 -2.53 9.76 -7.14
N ILE A 56 -2.31 10.52 -8.21
CA ILE A 56 -1.52 11.76 -8.15
C ILE A 56 -2.19 12.76 -7.20
N LYS A 57 -3.51 12.96 -7.32
CA LYS A 57 -4.27 13.89 -6.48
C LYS A 57 -4.20 13.48 -5.00
N TRP A 58 -4.56 12.24 -4.70
CA TRP A 58 -4.49 11.69 -3.35
C TRP A 58 -3.07 11.74 -2.76
N GLY A 59 -2.09 11.23 -3.51
CA GLY A 59 -0.70 11.17 -3.07
C GLY A 59 -0.08 12.55 -2.84
N ARG A 60 -0.47 13.56 -3.64
CA ARG A 60 -0.06 14.95 -3.43
C ARG A 60 -0.52 15.46 -2.06
N GLU A 61 -1.79 15.32 -1.73
CA GLU A 61 -2.31 15.80 -0.44
C GLU A 61 -1.76 14.99 0.73
N PHE A 62 -1.62 13.67 0.56
CA PHE A 62 -0.99 12.79 1.54
C PHE A 62 0.46 13.21 1.85
N ILE A 63 1.27 13.42 0.82
CA ILE A 63 2.67 13.82 0.95
C ILE A 63 2.78 15.23 1.56
N ARG A 64 2.06 16.22 1.03
CA ARG A 64 2.11 17.60 1.52
C ARG A 64 1.76 17.70 2.99
N LYS A 65 0.64 17.10 3.42
CA LYS A 65 0.19 17.14 4.82
C LYS A 65 1.19 16.50 5.77
N LEU A 66 1.82 15.39 5.36
CA LEU A 66 2.81 14.73 6.21
C LEU A 66 4.13 15.52 6.27
N TYR A 67 4.57 16.15 5.18
CA TYR A 67 5.70 17.07 5.25
C TYR A 67 5.44 18.24 6.21
N HIS A 68 4.29 18.88 6.11
CA HIS A 68 3.94 19.98 7.04
C HIS A 68 3.81 19.50 8.49
N PHE A 69 3.21 18.34 8.70
CA PHE A 69 3.02 17.80 10.05
C PHE A 69 4.35 17.50 10.75
N PHE A 70 5.35 17.03 10.01
CA PHE A 70 6.67 16.73 10.56
C PHE A 70 7.66 17.89 10.43
N ASN A 71 7.21 19.08 10.03
CA ASN A 71 8.02 20.29 9.83
C ASN A 71 9.22 20.08 8.89
N LEU A 72 9.04 19.22 7.90
CA LEU A 72 10.09 18.92 6.92
C LEU A 72 10.08 19.87 5.72
N ALA A 73 9.23 20.91 5.73
CA ALA A 73 9.11 21.83 4.60
C ALA A 73 10.24 22.88 4.57
N ASP A 74 10.75 23.30 5.73
CA ASP A 74 11.59 24.50 5.82
C ASP A 74 12.84 24.39 6.71
N ASP A 75 13.07 23.29 7.47
CA ASP A 75 14.21 23.21 8.40
C ASP A 75 15.09 21.96 8.19
N ASP A 76 16.41 22.19 8.21
CA ASP A 76 17.45 21.16 8.09
C ASP A 76 17.52 20.16 9.27
N ASP A 77 16.82 20.44 10.36
CA ASP A 77 16.94 19.65 11.61
C ASP A 77 16.17 18.32 11.62
N GLY A 78 15.38 18.00 10.60
CA GLY A 78 14.66 16.73 10.49
C GLY A 78 13.67 16.46 11.62
N PRO A 79 12.95 15.35 11.62
CA PRO A 79 11.97 15.02 12.65
C PRO A 79 12.67 14.75 13.99
N ILE A 80 12.29 15.50 15.02
CA ILE A 80 12.83 15.42 16.39
C ILE A 80 12.64 14.02 17.03
N LYS A 81 11.76 13.19 16.48
CA LYS A 81 11.47 11.84 16.99
C LYS A 81 11.55 10.80 15.87
N PRO A 82 11.99 9.56 16.19
CA PRO A 82 12.11 8.51 15.18
C PRO A 82 10.76 8.22 14.54
N ILE A 83 10.78 8.16 13.21
CA ILE A 83 9.64 7.72 12.40
C ILE A 83 9.93 6.33 11.87
N PHE A 84 8.96 5.44 11.96
CA PHE A 84 9.11 4.06 11.53
C PHE A 84 8.16 3.74 10.38
N LEU A 85 8.65 2.99 9.40
CA LEU A 85 7.80 2.27 8.47
C LEU A 85 7.51 0.89 9.06
N VAL A 86 6.24 0.64 9.40
CA VAL A 86 5.77 -0.66 9.85
C VAL A 86 4.98 -1.30 8.71
N THR A 87 5.31 -2.54 8.36
CA THR A 87 4.57 -3.34 7.38
C THR A 87 3.92 -4.52 8.10
N LEU A 88 2.60 -4.67 7.90
CA LEU A 88 1.83 -5.80 8.41
C LEU A 88 1.26 -6.59 7.23
N ALA A 89 1.60 -7.87 7.14
CA ALA A 89 1.08 -8.80 6.17
C ALA A 89 0.46 -10.01 6.88
N GLU A 90 -0.71 -10.46 6.44
CA GLU A 90 -1.48 -11.49 7.13
C GLU A 90 -1.99 -12.53 6.14
N LYS A 91 -1.80 -13.83 6.43
CA LYS A 91 -2.27 -14.93 5.57
C LYS A 91 -3.78 -14.86 5.31
N SER A 92 -4.60 -14.49 6.29
CA SER A 92 -6.05 -14.36 6.12
C SER A 92 -6.48 -13.21 5.21
N ALA A 93 -5.54 -12.33 4.82
CA ALA A 93 -5.73 -11.28 3.82
C ALA A 93 -5.19 -11.68 2.43
N LEU A 94 -4.90 -12.97 2.19
CA LEU A 94 -4.64 -13.48 0.86
C LEU A 94 -5.96 -13.73 0.12
N THR A 95 -5.97 -13.39 -1.15
CA THR A 95 -7.07 -13.69 -2.08
C THR A 95 -6.51 -14.22 -3.39
N THR A 96 -7.31 -14.92 -4.17
CA THR A 96 -6.95 -15.19 -5.56
C THR A 96 -7.07 -13.93 -6.39
N ASP A 97 -6.49 -13.90 -7.58
CA ASP A 97 -6.60 -12.77 -8.51
C ASP A 97 -7.97 -12.70 -9.22
N GLN A 98 -8.89 -13.60 -8.86
CA GLN A 98 -10.27 -13.66 -9.35
C GLN A 98 -11.30 -13.44 -8.23
N ALA A 99 -10.85 -13.29 -6.98
CA ALA A 99 -11.75 -13.16 -5.82
C ALA A 99 -12.52 -11.84 -5.87
N ARG A 100 -13.84 -11.92 -5.85
CA ARG A 100 -14.75 -10.76 -5.74
C ARG A 100 -16.01 -11.13 -5.01
N PRO A 101 -16.55 -10.20 -4.20
CA PRO A 101 -15.98 -8.92 -3.77
C PRO A 101 -14.85 -9.09 -2.74
N ILE A 102 -13.95 -8.10 -2.67
CA ILE A 102 -12.90 -8.07 -1.64
C ILE A 102 -13.47 -7.42 -0.37
N ASN A 103 -13.45 -8.13 0.74
CA ASN A 103 -13.90 -7.59 2.03
C ASN A 103 -12.82 -6.68 2.66
N LEU A 104 -12.74 -5.45 2.15
CA LEU A 104 -11.76 -4.45 2.60
C LEU A 104 -11.93 -4.10 4.09
N SER A 105 -13.15 -4.07 4.60
CA SER A 105 -13.43 -3.78 6.03
C SER A 105 -12.84 -4.85 6.95
N ARG A 106 -12.92 -6.12 6.59
CA ARG A 106 -12.28 -7.22 7.32
C ARG A 106 -10.76 -7.08 7.34
N ILE A 107 -10.16 -6.79 6.17
CA ILE A 107 -8.72 -6.59 6.03
C ILE A 107 -8.27 -5.41 6.91
N LYS A 108 -8.93 -4.26 6.80
CA LYS A 108 -8.64 -3.07 7.63
C LYS A 108 -8.71 -3.38 9.11
N ARG A 109 -9.79 -4.00 9.57
CA ARG A 109 -9.97 -4.35 10.99
C ARG A 109 -8.83 -5.23 11.49
N LYS A 110 -8.38 -6.22 10.71
CA LYS A 110 -7.26 -7.09 11.08
C LYS A 110 -5.95 -6.30 11.19
N LEU A 111 -5.64 -5.46 10.21
CA LEU A 111 -4.41 -4.68 10.19
C LEU A 111 -4.39 -3.61 11.28
N THR A 112 -5.49 -2.87 11.47
CA THR A 112 -5.58 -1.81 12.48
C THR A 112 -5.58 -2.37 13.91
N ALA A 113 -6.06 -3.59 14.13
CA ALA A 113 -5.98 -4.25 15.44
C ALA A 113 -4.52 -4.44 15.91
N GLY A 114 -3.57 -4.58 14.99
CA GLY A 114 -2.14 -4.60 15.29
C GLY A 114 -1.55 -3.24 15.65
N MET A 115 -2.26 -2.16 15.37
CA MET A 115 -1.77 -0.78 15.52
C MET A 115 -2.44 -0.01 16.66
N VAL A 116 -3.26 -0.67 17.47
CA VAL A 116 -3.97 -0.05 18.59
C VAL A 116 -2.98 0.54 19.61
N GLY A 117 -3.23 1.78 20.04
CA GLY A 117 -2.38 2.50 21.00
C GLY A 117 -1.19 3.24 20.35
N LEU A 118 -1.05 3.21 19.03
CA LEU A 118 -0.03 3.94 18.31
C LEU A 118 -0.61 5.14 17.56
N SER A 119 0.22 6.19 17.38
CA SER A 119 -0.01 7.24 16.38
C SER A 119 0.55 6.77 15.05
N TYR A 120 -0.31 6.65 14.05
CA TYR A 120 0.08 6.16 12.72
C TYR A 120 -0.84 6.66 11.62
N ILE A 121 -0.31 6.65 10.40
CA ILE A 121 -1.04 6.79 9.15
C ILE A 121 -0.46 5.84 8.11
N GLY A 122 -1.29 5.28 7.24
CA GLY A 122 -0.81 4.36 6.22
C GLY A 122 -1.89 3.96 5.22
N MET A 123 -1.50 3.06 4.31
CA MET A 123 -2.39 2.54 3.26
C MET A 123 -2.29 1.03 3.13
N ILE A 124 -3.37 0.43 2.69
CA ILE A 124 -3.37 -0.95 2.20
C ILE A 124 -2.81 -0.95 0.78
N GLU A 125 -1.82 -1.79 0.54
CA GLU A 125 -1.26 -2.08 -0.78
C GLU A 125 -1.52 -3.55 -1.14
N PRO A 126 -2.08 -3.86 -2.32
CA PRO A 126 -2.14 -5.23 -2.82
C PRO A 126 -0.79 -5.61 -3.43
N GLY A 127 -0.18 -6.67 -2.96
CA GLY A 127 1.00 -7.29 -3.56
C GLY A 127 0.61 -8.51 -4.39
N TYR A 128 0.90 -8.49 -5.70
CA TYR A 128 0.62 -9.63 -6.58
C TYR A 128 1.74 -10.66 -6.49
N TYR A 129 1.39 -11.88 -6.13
CA TYR A 129 2.30 -13.02 -6.07
C TYR A 129 1.97 -14.02 -7.16
N ASN A 130 2.88 -14.17 -8.12
CA ASN A 130 2.75 -15.16 -9.18
C ASN A 130 2.88 -16.59 -8.62
N ILE A 131 3.79 -16.78 -7.67
CA ILE A 131 4.04 -18.06 -6.99
C ILE A 131 4.29 -17.77 -5.51
N ILE A 132 3.58 -18.49 -4.64
CA ILE A 132 3.89 -18.60 -3.22
C ILE A 132 3.84 -20.06 -2.79
N PHE A 133 4.37 -20.36 -1.59
CA PHE A 133 4.19 -21.62 -0.93
C PHE A 133 3.44 -21.37 0.38
N ASP A 134 2.42 -22.15 0.65
CA ASP A 134 1.68 -22.03 1.91
C ASP A 134 2.48 -22.57 3.10
N GLN A 135 1.85 -22.63 4.28
CA GLN A 135 2.52 -23.11 5.49
C GLN A 135 2.87 -24.61 5.43
N ALA A 136 2.10 -25.39 4.67
CA ALA A 136 2.38 -26.81 4.43
C ALA A 136 3.45 -27.02 3.35
N GLY A 137 3.81 -25.94 2.61
CA GLY A 137 4.76 -26.01 1.51
C GLY A 137 4.11 -26.26 0.15
N GLU A 138 2.78 -26.23 0.08
CA GLU A 138 2.03 -26.38 -1.16
C GLU A 138 2.12 -25.10 -2.00
N LYS A 139 2.31 -25.29 -3.30
CA LYS A 139 2.44 -24.20 -4.27
C LYS A 139 1.09 -23.60 -4.58
N GLN A 140 1.00 -22.29 -4.46
CA GLN A 140 -0.15 -21.49 -4.90
C GLN A 140 0.28 -20.49 -5.95
N ASN A 141 -0.56 -20.25 -6.94
CA ASN A 141 -0.29 -19.32 -8.03
C ASN A 141 -1.32 -18.19 -8.07
N ASN A 142 -0.89 -17.02 -8.55
CA ASN A 142 -1.75 -15.87 -8.83
C ASN A 142 -2.59 -15.44 -7.61
N VAL A 143 -1.91 -15.21 -6.49
CA VAL A 143 -2.54 -14.71 -5.27
C VAL A 143 -2.20 -13.24 -5.03
N VAL A 144 -3.09 -12.54 -4.36
CA VAL A 144 -2.93 -11.15 -3.95
C VAL A 144 -2.90 -11.07 -2.44
N SER A 145 -1.80 -10.52 -1.91
CA SER A 145 -1.64 -10.23 -0.47
C SER A 145 -2.02 -8.78 -0.20
N TRP A 146 -3.07 -8.56 0.58
CA TRP A 146 -3.47 -7.25 1.04
C TRP A 146 -2.74 -6.93 2.33
N HIS A 147 -1.72 -6.09 2.25
CA HIS A 147 -0.88 -5.73 3.39
C HIS A 147 -0.90 -4.23 3.65
N GLY A 148 -0.59 -3.83 4.88
CA GLY A 148 -0.57 -2.43 5.28
C GLY A 148 0.85 -1.91 5.42
N HIS A 149 1.09 -0.70 4.92
CA HIS A 149 2.29 0.09 5.18
C HIS A 149 1.90 1.29 6.04
N PHE A 150 2.53 1.45 7.18
CA PHE A 150 2.21 2.49 8.17
C PHE A 150 3.43 3.30 8.52
N LEU A 151 3.30 4.62 8.50
CA LEU A 151 4.19 5.51 9.24
C LEU A 151 3.75 5.51 10.69
N VAL A 152 4.69 5.29 11.61
CA VAL A 152 4.46 5.28 13.06
C VAL A 152 5.41 6.27 13.70
N TRP A 153 4.93 7.08 14.63
CA TRP A 153 5.71 8.11 15.33
C TRP A 153 5.29 8.26 16.79
N GLY A 154 5.98 9.13 17.51
CA GLY A 154 5.69 9.42 18.92
C GLY A 154 6.05 8.29 19.89
N ILE A 155 6.85 7.33 19.45
CA ILE A 155 7.23 6.15 20.21
C ILE A 155 8.74 5.86 20.04
N SER A 156 9.40 5.39 21.07
CA SER A 156 10.80 4.98 20.99
C SER A 156 10.98 3.59 20.34
N HIS A 157 12.19 3.31 19.85
CA HIS A 157 12.56 1.98 19.33
C HIS A 157 12.16 0.84 20.27
N LYS A 158 12.55 0.97 21.54
CA LYS A 158 12.32 -0.06 22.58
C LYS A 158 10.83 -0.30 22.83
N GLN A 159 10.03 0.78 22.85
CA GLN A 159 8.59 0.69 23.03
C GLN A 159 7.90 0.05 21.81
N LEU A 160 8.27 0.46 20.60
CA LEU A 160 7.74 -0.13 19.38
C LEU A 160 8.10 -1.60 19.26
N ASP A 161 9.34 -2.00 19.59
CA ASP A 161 9.75 -3.40 19.60
C ASP A 161 8.92 -4.25 20.57
N ARG A 162 8.66 -3.71 21.76
CA ARG A 162 7.80 -4.37 22.75
C ARG A 162 6.38 -4.53 22.21
N HIS A 163 5.84 -3.50 21.58
CA HIS A 163 4.51 -3.54 20.96
C HIS A 163 4.44 -4.60 19.85
N LEU A 164 5.40 -4.54 18.89
CA LEU A 164 5.42 -5.46 17.75
C LEU A 164 5.64 -6.92 18.18
N ARG A 165 6.44 -7.17 19.22
CA ARG A 165 6.58 -8.53 19.78
C ARG A 165 5.27 -9.07 20.33
N LYS A 166 4.44 -8.23 20.97
CA LYS A 166 3.11 -8.64 21.50
C LYS A 166 2.12 -8.98 20.37
N ILE A 167 2.17 -8.26 19.24
CA ILE A 167 1.22 -8.49 18.16
C ILE A 167 1.68 -9.57 17.17
N LYS A 168 2.99 -9.80 17.05
CA LYS A 168 3.56 -10.77 16.09
C LYS A 168 2.89 -12.15 16.10
N PRO A 169 2.55 -12.76 17.25
CA PRO A 169 1.86 -14.05 17.27
C PRO A 169 0.45 -14.03 16.67
N ARG A 170 -0.16 -12.84 16.51
CA ARG A 170 -1.49 -12.65 15.93
C ARG A 170 -1.49 -12.55 14.42
N PHE A 171 -0.30 -12.48 13.81
CA PHE A 171 -0.11 -12.32 12.36
C PHE A 171 0.60 -13.55 11.81
N THR A 172 -0.11 -14.30 10.98
CA THR A 172 0.46 -15.46 10.29
C THR A 172 1.11 -15.00 8.99
N PRO A 173 2.40 -15.30 8.75
CA PRO A 173 3.06 -14.98 7.49
C PRO A 173 2.34 -15.59 6.29
N ILE A 174 2.38 -14.91 5.16
CA ILE A 174 1.81 -15.42 3.89
C ILE A 174 2.50 -16.70 3.40
N THR A 175 3.77 -16.87 3.76
CA THR A 175 4.58 -18.04 3.46
C THR A 175 5.48 -18.34 4.67
N ARG A 176 5.75 -19.61 4.93
CA ARG A 176 6.72 -20.02 5.96
C ARG A 176 8.08 -19.36 5.70
N GLY A 177 8.71 -18.84 6.75
CA GLY A 177 10.02 -18.18 6.65
C GLY A 177 10.00 -16.72 6.19
N LEU A 178 8.84 -16.15 5.85
CA LEU A 178 8.68 -14.71 5.69
C LEU A 178 8.23 -14.06 7.00
N CYS A 179 8.44 -12.75 7.11
CA CYS A 179 8.03 -11.98 8.28
C CYS A 179 6.68 -11.32 8.02
N ALA A 180 5.68 -11.61 8.89
CA ALA A 180 4.36 -10.98 8.81
C ALA A 180 4.35 -9.55 9.38
N VAL A 181 5.27 -9.24 10.29
CA VAL A 181 5.39 -7.95 10.97
C VAL A 181 6.82 -7.45 10.81
N HIS A 182 7.00 -6.38 10.08
CA HIS A 182 8.31 -5.80 9.80
C HIS A 182 8.33 -4.32 10.18
N LYS A 183 9.41 -3.84 10.78
CA LYS A 183 9.65 -2.41 11.00
C LYS A 183 10.99 -1.99 10.42
N LYS A 184 11.05 -0.75 9.98
CA LYS A 184 12.28 -0.07 9.60
C LYS A 184 12.19 1.38 10.07
N GLU A 185 13.21 1.89 10.72
CA GLU A 185 13.33 3.33 10.93
C GLU A 185 13.56 4.04 9.62
N ILE A 186 13.00 5.21 9.49
CA ILE A 186 13.11 6.04 8.28
C ILE A 186 14.14 7.13 8.56
N PRO A 187 15.32 7.06 7.92
CA PRO A 187 16.27 8.17 7.95
C PRO A 187 15.63 9.43 7.34
N PRO A 188 15.98 10.63 7.83
CA PRO A 188 15.41 11.90 7.31
C PRO A 188 15.56 12.06 5.80
N ASP A 189 16.71 11.72 5.25
CA ASP A 189 16.98 11.76 3.80
C ASP A 189 16.10 10.83 2.96
N GLN A 190 15.53 9.76 3.56
CA GLN A 190 14.64 8.80 2.92
C GLN A 190 13.16 9.08 3.16
N PHE A 191 12.81 10.08 3.96
CA PHE A 191 11.44 10.32 4.36
C PHE A 191 10.51 10.53 3.15
N GLY A 192 10.84 11.46 2.26
CA GLY A 192 10.06 11.71 1.03
C GLY A 192 9.86 10.45 0.19
N TYR A 193 10.93 9.66 0.00
CA TYR A 193 10.83 8.39 -0.71
C TYR A 193 9.85 7.42 -0.04
N LYS A 194 9.78 7.37 1.30
CA LYS A 194 8.85 6.50 2.03
C LYS A 194 7.42 6.99 1.96
N LEU A 195 7.19 8.30 1.93
CA LEU A 195 5.86 8.85 1.69
C LEU A 195 5.32 8.44 0.31
N TRP A 196 6.15 8.63 -0.73
CA TRP A 196 5.82 8.14 -2.07
C TRP A 196 5.58 6.62 -2.07
N TYR A 197 6.44 5.85 -1.41
CA TYR A 197 6.34 4.39 -1.35
C TYR A 197 4.99 3.92 -0.78
N ILE A 198 4.44 4.60 0.22
CA ILE A 198 3.14 4.28 0.82
C ILE A 198 1.99 4.68 -0.13
N ALA A 199 2.10 5.82 -0.81
CA ALA A 199 1.04 6.35 -1.67
C ALA A 199 1.01 5.75 -3.09
N LYS A 200 2.08 5.09 -3.54
CA LYS A 200 2.25 4.60 -4.91
C LYS A 200 1.24 3.53 -5.31
N SER A 201 1.00 3.38 -6.61
CA SER A 201 0.31 2.23 -7.19
C SER A 201 1.17 0.95 -7.09
N PRO A 202 0.53 -0.25 -7.05
CA PRO A 202 1.26 -1.51 -7.13
C PRO A 202 1.92 -1.66 -8.51
N ARG A 203 3.24 -1.87 -8.52
CA ARG A 203 4.06 -1.87 -9.76
C ARG A 203 4.82 -3.16 -9.98
N LYS A 204 5.04 -3.92 -8.91
CA LYS A 204 5.83 -5.13 -8.93
C LYS A 204 4.96 -6.35 -8.70
N GLU A 205 5.35 -7.45 -9.32
CA GLU A 205 4.89 -8.76 -8.94
C GLU A 205 6.01 -9.51 -8.24
N TYR A 206 5.63 -10.46 -7.42
CA TYR A 206 6.51 -11.22 -6.56
C TYR A 206 6.42 -12.70 -6.88
N SER A 207 7.50 -13.41 -6.64
CA SER A 207 7.51 -14.87 -6.58
C SER A 207 8.36 -15.31 -5.39
N ILE A 208 7.93 -16.37 -4.72
CA ILE A 208 8.67 -16.97 -3.64
C ILE A 208 9.26 -18.27 -4.17
N GLY A 209 10.58 -18.36 -4.14
CA GLY A 209 11.33 -19.56 -4.51
C GLY A 209 11.90 -20.25 -3.27
N ARG A 210 11.92 -21.57 -3.26
CA ARG A 210 12.74 -22.33 -2.30
C ARG A 210 14.20 -22.09 -2.64
N ARG A 211 15.03 -21.81 -1.64
CA ARG A 211 16.48 -21.87 -1.81
C ARG A 211 16.91 -23.33 -1.80
N LEU A 212 17.91 -23.64 -2.61
CA LEU A 212 18.49 -25.01 -2.66
C LEU A 212 19.11 -25.42 -1.31
N ASN A 213 19.62 -24.44 -0.55
CA ASN A 213 20.23 -24.70 0.76
C ASN A 213 19.17 -24.55 1.86
N CYS A 214 18.97 -25.62 2.62
CA CYS A 214 18.23 -25.57 3.89
C CYS A 214 18.98 -24.71 4.92
N ASP A 215 18.27 -24.26 5.93
CA ASP A 215 18.89 -23.64 7.10
C ASP A 215 19.63 -24.75 7.87
N GLU A 216 20.96 -24.68 7.91
CA GLU A 216 21.83 -25.71 8.53
C GLU A 216 21.45 -25.97 9.99
N ARG A 217 20.96 -24.95 10.70
CA ARG A 217 20.60 -25.04 12.12
C ARG A 217 19.22 -25.65 12.37
N THR A 218 18.28 -25.51 11.44
CA THR A 218 16.87 -25.92 11.64
C THR A 218 16.40 -26.96 10.64
N GLY A 219 17.19 -27.31 9.63
CA GLY A 219 16.82 -28.22 8.53
C GLY A 219 15.68 -27.69 7.64
N ASN A 220 15.18 -26.49 7.92
CA ASN A 220 14.03 -25.93 7.23
C ASN A 220 14.41 -25.33 5.87
N ALA A 221 13.54 -25.51 4.88
CA ALA A 221 13.70 -24.87 3.60
C ALA A 221 13.70 -23.34 3.75
N ARG A 222 14.71 -22.68 3.19
CA ARG A 222 14.78 -21.22 3.11
C ARG A 222 14.00 -20.73 1.90
N PHE A 223 13.22 -19.68 2.08
CA PHE A 223 12.48 -19.03 1.01
C PHE A 223 13.10 -17.69 0.68
N LYS A 224 13.10 -17.35 -0.62
CA LYS A 224 13.52 -16.04 -1.11
C LYS A 224 12.40 -15.41 -1.91
N GLN A 225 12.05 -14.17 -1.54
CA GLN A 225 11.14 -13.36 -2.33
C GLN A 225 11.94 -12.64 -3.43
N ASN A 226 11.57 -12.90 -4.67
CA ASN A 226 12.05 -12.17 -5.84
C ASN A 226 10.97 -11.20 -6.31
N SER A 227 11.36 -10.05 -6.85
CA SER A 227 10.44 -9.07 -7.41
C SER A 227 10.86 -8.69 -8.81
N ARG A 228 9.87 -8.45 -9.68
CA ARG A 228 10.06 -7.90 -11.03
C ARG A 228 8.94 -6.94 -11.38
N ASN A 229 9.08 -6.22 -12.48
CA ASN A 229 7.99 -5.41 -13.01
C ASN A 229 6.78 -6.31 -13.34
N MET A 230 5.61 -5.83 -12.97
CA MET A 230 4.37 -6.59 -13.16
C MET A 230 4.08 -6.79 -14.64
N ARG A 231 3.83 -8.02 -15.05
CA ARG A 231 3.43 -8.39 -16.42
C ARG A 231 2.08 -7.79 -16.79
N PRO A 232 1.82 -7.49 -18.08
CA PRO A 232 0.56 -6.86 -18.51
C PRO A 232 -0.69 -7.56 -17.98
N GLY A 233 -0.76 -8.90 -18.10
CA GLY A 233 -1.92 -9.67 -17.63
C GLY A 233 -2.15 -9.62 -16.12
N HIS A 234 -1.09 -9.68 -15.34
CA HIS A 234 -1.17 -9.57 -13.89
C HIS A 234 -1.56 -8.16 -13.45
N ARG A 235 -1.07 -7.15 -14.16
CA ARG A 235 -1.48 -5.75 -13.94
C ARG A 235 -2.98 -5.57 -14.17
N VAL A 236 -3.49 -6.03 -15.30
CA VAL A 236 -4.91 -5.94 -15.61
C VAL A 236 -5.75 -6.63 -14.54
N ARG A 237 -5.41 -7.87 -14.15
CA ARG A 237 -6.13 -8.61 -13.11
C ARG A 237 -6.11 -7.92 -11.76
N LEU A 238 -4.93 -7.43 -11.33
CA LEU A 238 -4.81 -6.73 -10.05
C LEU A 238 -5.63 -5.44 -10.02
N PHE A 239 -5.57 -4.65 -11.09
CA PHE A 239 -6.35 -3.41 -11.19
C PHE A 239 -7.84 -3.69 -11.32
N ASP A 240 -8.23 -4.80 -11.96
CA ASP A 240 -9.61 -5.26 -12.00
C ASP A 240 -10.15 -5.64 -10.60
N LEU A 241 -9.34 -6.26 -9.75
CA LEU A 241 -9.70 -6.50 -8.34
C LEU A 241 -9.92 -5.20 -7.56
N MET A 242 -9.22 -4.12 -7.93
CA MET A 242 -9.29 -2.82 -7.27
C MET A 242 -10.34 -1.87 -7.87
N ARG A 243 -11.07 -2.28 -8.90
CA ARG A 243 -11.94 -1.39 -9.72
C ARG A 243 -13.00 -0.64 -8.92
N GLU A 244 -13.51 -1.25 -7.85
CA GLU A 244 -14.55 -0.69 -6.98
C GLU A 244 -13.97 -0.05 -5.69
N MET A 245 -12.65 0.09 -5.61
CA MET A 245 -11.99 0.66 -4.43
C MET A 245 -11.63 2.12 -4.64
N TYR A 246 -11.70 2.89 -3.56
CA TYR A 246 -11.29 4.28 -3.53
C TYR A 246 -10.07 4.47 -2.63
N LEU A 247 -9.17 5.40 -2.98
CA LEU A 247 -7.91 5.62 -2.28
C LEU A 247 -8.09 6.00 -0.82
N ASP A 248 -9.09 6.82 -0.51
CA ASP A 248 -9.44 7.19 0.86
C ASP A 248 -9.96 6.02 1.69
N GLN A 249 -10.54 5.01 1.04
CA GLN A 249 -10.95 3.76 1.67
C GLN A 249 -9.76 2.84 1.95
N LEU A 250 -8.69 2.89 1.16
CA LEU A 250 -7.46 2.13 1.39
C LEU A 250 -6.61 2.72 2.53
N ALA A 251 -6.83 3.98 2.88
CA ALA A 251 -6.09 4.66 3.92
C ALA A 251 -6.59 4.28 5.33
N MET A 252 -5.65 4.25 6.28
CA MET A 252 -5.87 3.90 7.69
C MET A 252 -5.06 4.82 8.58
N ALA A 253 -5.60 5.15 9.77
CA ALA A 253 -4.90 5.95 10.75
C ALA A 253 -5.36 5.64 12.18
N GLY A 254 -4.49 5.93 13.15
CA GLY A 254 -4.77 5.84 14.58
C GLY A 254 -4.06 6.94 15.36
N GLY A 255 -4.46 7.16 16.61
CA GLY A 255 -3.92 8.24 17.43
C GLY A 255 -4.05 9.60 16.72
N GLU A 256 -2.99 10.40 16.73
CA GLU A 256 -2.91 11.71 16.06
C GLU A 256 -3.11 11.62 14.53
N GLY A 257 -2.76 10.50 13.92
CA GLY A 257 -2.91 10.28 12.49
C GLY A 257 -4.36 10.36 12.01
N ARG A 258 -5.37 10.20 12.88
CA ARG A 258 -6.79 10.32 12.51
C ARG A 258 -7.13 11.72 12.03
N LYS A 259 -6.64 12.75 12.73
CA LYS A 259 -6.84 14.15 12.34
C LYS A 259 -6.19 14.45 11.00
N LEU A 260 -4.94 13.99 10.81
CA LEU A 260 -4.23 14.14 9.55
C LEU A 260 -4.97 13.46 8.39
N LEU A 261 -5.40 12.21 8.57
CA LEU A 261 -6.14 11.49 7.54
C LEU A 261 -7.45 12.18 7.19
N SER A 262 -8.15 12.74 8.18
CA SER A 262 -9.38 13.53 7.95
C SER A 262 -9.12 14.75 7.09
N GLN A 263 -8.04 15.50 7.35
CA GLN A 263 -7.63 16.66 6.57
C GLN A 263 -7.24 16.28 5.14
N ILE A 264 -6.44 15.21 4.98
CA ILE A 264 -6.05 14.67 3.66
C ILE A 264 -7.28 14.31 2.83
N LYS A 265 -8.24 13.59 3.42
CA LYS A 265 -9.50 13.24 2.76
C LYS A 265 -10.31 14.47 2.37
N TYR A 266 -10.40 15.45 3.26
CA TYR A 266 -11.12 16.68 3.01
C TYR A 266 -10.56 17.40 1.78
N GLU A 267 -9.24 17.60 1.69
CA GLU A 267 -8.59 18.29 0.58
C GLU A 267 -8.60 17.46 -0.71
N ALA A 268 -8.31 16.18 -0.62
CA ALA A 268 -8.31 15.32 -1.80
C ALA A 268 -9.70 15.18 -2.45
N LEU A 269 -10.79 15.32 -1.67
CA LEU A 269 -12.17 15.25 -2.14
C LEU A 269 -12.82 16.62 -2.33
N SER A 270 -12.08 17.73 -2.18
CA SER A 270 -12.65 19.09 -2.24
C SER A 270 -13.44 19.34 -3.52
N ASP A 271 -12.85 19.05 -4.69
CA ASP A 271 -13.51 19.27 -5.99
C ASP A 271 -14.77 18.41 -6.18
N TYR A 272 -14.76 17.19 -5.62
CA TYR A 272 -15.93 16.31 -5.65
C TYR A 272 -17.08 16.89 -4.83
N ARG A 273 -16.78 17.36 -3.63
CA ARG A 273 -17.78 17.95 -2.72
C ARG A 273 -18.36 19.24 -3.26
N CYS A 274 -17.56 20.08 -3.90
CA CYS A 274 -18.04 21.29 -4.56
C CYS A 274 -19.06 21.01 -5.67
N LYS A 275 -18.92 19.88 -6.39
CA LYS A 275 -19.81 19.54 -7.51
C LYS A 275 -21.07 18.76 -7.11
N ASN A 276 -21.01 17.94 -6.07
CA ASN A 276 -22.04 16.96 -5.74
C ASN A 276 -22.65 17.14 -4.34
N GLY A 277 -22.27 18.20 -3.62
CA GLY A 277 -22.67 18.36 -2.23
C GLY A 277 -22.00 17.36 -1.29
N TRP A 278 -22.40 17.37 -0.02
CA TRP A 278 -21.78 16.54 1.04
C TRP A 278 -22.22 15.07 1.05
N HIS A 279 -23.05 14.64 0.10
CA HIS A 279 -23.53 13.28 0.04
C HIS A 279 -22.47 12.35 -0.58
N ASP A 280 -21.91 11.47 0.23
CA ASP A 280 -20.87 10.48 -0.18
C ASP A 280 -21.49 9.30 -0.97
N ARG A 281 -22.31 9.62 -1.98
CA ARG A 281 -22.83 8.62 -2.92
C ARG A 281 -21.95 8.62 -4.17
N ARG A 282 -20.81 7.95 -4.04
CA ARG A 282 -19.95 7.67 -5.21
C ARG A 282 -20.52 6.51 -6.01
N PRO A 283 -20.43 6.56 -7.35
CA PRO A 283 -20.96 5.51 -8.24
C PRO A 283 -20.27 4.17 -8.02
#